data_a719a27b94efee3048fa2d6ce6c451e9
#
_entry.id   a719a27b94efee3048fa2d6ce6c451e9
#
_cell.length_a   1.000
_cell.length_b   1.000
_cell.length_c   1.000
_cell.angle_alpha   90.00
_cell.angle_beta   90.00
_cell.angle_gamma   90.00
#
_symmetry.space_group_name_H-M   'P 1'
#
loop_
_entity.id
_entity.type
_entity.pdbx_description
1 polymer ?
#
loop_
_entity_poly.entity_id
_entity_poly.type
_entity_poly.pdbx_seq_one_letter_code
_entity_poly.pdbx_strand_id
1 'polypeptide(L)'
;MLGQSLHKVDLDHAKDLDEIRSRISRYAKANPDKPRILCKGWMHSMTNGEAKASMLDDLDERPIYIDSKDIHSCWCNSAALREMGVQDMEAPAGGTIERDANGNASGLLSEACVLLIVWPYLAKVTPLDEKMAALRTAIKAYHAVGCTGCIDMAMDENAWEAILALRSAEGLPLRVAAHWCIMPGDGKEHRLRQVERAIKLSQEFNNETSPDLRIVGIKVICDGVIDACTAALAEPYTSNGHFEGPIWTPEMLDPVVKKAAEGGLQCALHAIGDQAVHNAVNVLEKYGKQGQRHRIEHLELTAPEDAKRLGQLGITASIQPVHSDPAILRAWPKLLGPERVKRAFAYSDFADHGAPLAIGSDTPTAPYAPLPNLYVATTRRSARQPHAGDAPVNENFRLELTQAVAAVTEGAAYSSFAEGRVGSLEVEKMADFCVVEMDWKGEDLLKAKVLETWFEGKQVYNA
;
A
#
# COMPACT_ATOMS: atom_id res chain seq x y z
N MET A 1 -5.69 -1.34 -7.60
CA MET A 1 -6.36 -0.76 -6.40
C MET A 1 -6.61 0.74 -6.53
N LEU A 2 -5.63 1.63 -6.79
CA LEU A 2 -5.85 3.09 -6.89
C LEU A 2 -7.01 3.46 -7.82
N GLY A 3 -7.00 2.99 -9.08
CA GLY A 3 -8.02 3.35 -10.05
C GLY A 3 -9.44 2.97 -9.63
N GLN A 4 -9.60 1.80 -9.01
CA GLN A 4 -10.90 1.41 -8.43
C GLN A 4 -11.28 2.34 -7.27
N SER A 5 -10.34 2.68 -6.40
CA SER A 5 -10.57 3.61 -5.29
C SER A 5 -11.04 5.00 -5.77
N LEU A 6 -10.52 5.48 -6.91
CA LEU A 6 -10.93 6.76 -7.50
C LEU A 6 -12.36 6.75 -8.08
N HIS A 7 -12.93 5.57 -8.32
CA HIS A 7 -14.31 5.43 -8.81
C HIS A 7 -15.32 5.17 -7.68
N LYS A 8 -14.87 4.94 -6.44
CA LYS A 8 -15.74 4.73 -5.28
C LYS A 8 -16.35 6.02 -4.77
N VAL A 9 -17.51 5.91 -4.14
CA VAL A 9 -18.09 7.03 -3.39
C VAL A 9 -17.18 7.40 -2.24
N ASP A 10 -16.73 8.63 -2.21
CA ASP A 10 -15.82 9.13 -1.18
C ASP A 10 -16.60 9.56 0.07
N LEU A 11 -16.33 8.93 1.19
CA LEU A 11 -16.92 9.19 2.50
C LEU A 11 -15.90 9.83 3.48
N ASP A 12 -14.67 10.08 3.06
CA ASP A 12 -13.55 10.54 3.92
C ASP A 12 -13.90 11.76 4.79
N HIS A 13 -14.82 12.58 4.35
CA HIS A 13 -15.21 13.80 5.07
C HIS A 13 -16.67 13.77 5.53
N ALA A 14 -17.30 12.59 5.55
CA ALA A 14 -18.65 12.48 6.12
C ALA A 14 -18.56 12.65 7.65
N LYS A 15 -19.50 13.42 8.19
CA LYS A 15 -19.49 13.76 9.63
C LYS A 15 -20.17 12.69 10.48
N ASP A 16 -21.16 12.04 9.90
CA ASP A 16 -22.07 11.13 10.60
C ASP A 16 -22.76 10.17 9.62
N LEU A 17 -23.61 9.30 10.16
CA LEU A 17 -24.38 8.33 9.40
C LEU A 17 -25.31 8.97 8.37
N ASP A 18 -25.94 10.11 8.69
CA ASP A 18 -26.89 10.77 7.78
C ASP A 18 -26.19 11.31 6.55
N GLU A 19 -24.99 11.87 6.71
CA GLU A 19 -24.20 12.32 5.57
C GLU A 19 -23.69 11.13 4.73
N ILE A 20 -23.26 10.02 5.34
CA ILE A 20 -22.90 8.78 4.65
C ILE A 20 -24.07 8.32 3.78
N ARG A 21 -25.24 8.15 4.37
CA ARG A 21 -26.46 7.71 3.70
C ARG A 21 -26.86 8.64 2.55
N SER A 22 -26.77 9.97 2.77
CA SER A 22 -27.06 10.98 1.76
C SER A 22 -26.13 10.87 0.55
N ARG A 23 -24.81 10.69 0.76
CA ARG A 23 -23.84 10.53 -0.33
C ARG A 23 -24.09 9.27 -1.14
N ILE A 24 -24.35 8.14 -0.46
CA ILE A 24 -24.67 6.86 -1.10
C ILE A 24 -25.94 6.96 -1.93
N SER A 25 -27.04 7.48 -1.38
CA SER A 25 -28.32 7.64 -2.10
C SER A 25 -28.19 8.55 -3.32
N ARG A 26 -27.43 9.64 -3.21
CA ARG A 26 -27.16 10.55 -4.34
C ARG A 26 -26.42 9.84 -5.46
N TYR A 27 -25.38 9.08 -5.11
CA TYR A 27 -24.62 8.31 -6.09
C TYR A 27 -25.47 7.21 -6.73
N ALA A 28 -26.25 6.48 -5.96
CA ALA A 28 -27.14 5.43 -6.42
C ALA A 28 -28.12 5.92 -7.48
N LYS A 29 -28.75 7.08 -7.22
CA LYS A 29 -29.69 7.74 -8.16
C LYS A 29 -29.00 8.25 -9.43
N ALA A 30 -27.76 8.73 -9.32
CA ALA A 30 -27.00 9.23 -10.45
C ALA A 30 -26.39 8.11 -11.32
N ASN A 31 -26.30 6.89 -10.81
CA ASN A 31 -25.69 5.74 -11.47
C ASN A 31 -26.60 4.49 -11.42
N PRO A 32 -27.79 4.54 -12.07
CA PRO A 32 -28.76 3.44 -11.99
C PRO A 32 -28.25 2.13 -12.64
N ASP A 33 -27.36 2.24 -13.63
CA ASP A 33 -26.87 1.09 -14.41
C ASP A 33 -25.69 0.35 -13.72
N LYS A 34 -25.17 0.90 -12.63
CA LYS A 34 -24.09 0.20 -11.90
C LYS A 34 -24.65 -0.97 -11.10
N PRO A 35 -24.08 -2.17 -11.22
CA PRO A 35 -24.60 -3.36 -10.54
C PRO A 35 -24.36 -3.33 -9.02
N ARG A 36 -23.41 -2.52 -8.55
CA ARG A 36 -23.00 -2.39 -7.15
C ARG A 36 -22.66 -0.96 -6.81
N ILE A 37 -22.79 -0.61 -5.54
CA ILE A 37 -22.38 0.69 -5.00
C ILE A 37 -21.15 0.45 -4.14
N LEU A 38 -20.01 0.96 -4.59
CA LEU A 38 -18.74 0.82 -3.90
C LEU A 38 -18.35 2.15 -3.26
N CYS A 39 -18.05 2.14 -1.97
CA CYS A 39 -17.70 3.31 -1.18
C CYS A 39 -16.35 3.11 -0.48
N LYS A 40 -15.74 4.21 -0.04
CA LYS A 40 -14.48 4.19 0.72
C LYS A 40 -14.42 5.32 1.74
N GLY A 41 -13.52 5.18 2.70
CA GLY A 41 -13.18 6.27 3.62
C GLY A 41 -14.08 6.37 4.85
N TRP A 42 -14.91 5.36 5.11
CA TRP A 42 -15.67 5.27 6.34
C TRP A 42 -14.75 4.99 7.55
N MET A 43 -15.10 5.57 8.68
CA MET A 43 -14.47 5.27 9.97
C MET A 43 -15.54 4.91 11.01
N HIS A 44 -15.22 3.97 11.91
CA HIS A 44 -16.10 3.53 12.99
C HIS A 44 -16.64 4.71 13.84
N SER A 45 -15.85 5.74 14.04
CA SER A 45 -16.25 6.96 14.76
C SER A 45 -17.41 7.74 14.12
N MET A 46 -17.61 7.61 12.79
CA MET A 46 -18.70 8.28 12.07
C MET A 46 -20.07 7.66 12.36
N THR A 47 -20.09 6.44 12.90
CA THR A 47 -21.30 5.67 13.19
C THR A 47 -21.33 5.16 14.63
N ASN A 48 -20.62 5.83 15.54
CA ASN A 48 -20.53 5.45 16.97
C ASN A 48 -20.10 3.98 17.20
N GLY A 49 -19.29 3.44 16.28
CA GLY A 49 -18.81 2.06 16.33
C GLY A 49 -19.77 1.02 15.73
N GLU A 50 -20.95 1.42 15.25
CA GLU A 50 -21.90 0.50 14.63
C GLU A 50 -21.76 0.45 13.10
N ALA A 51 -21.82 -0.77 12.53
CA ALA A 51 -21.76 -1.02 11.09
C ALA A 51 -22.71 -2.16 10.69
N LYS A 52 -24.01 -1.94 10.88
CA LYS A 52 -25.03 -2.94 10.62
C LYS A 52 -25.57 -2.83 9.20
N ALA A 53 -25.85 -3.96 8.57
CA ALA A 53 -26.44 -4.03 7.23
C ALA A 53 -27.77 -3.26 7.15
N SER A 54 -28.59 -3.35 8.20
CA SER A 54 -29.88 -2.66 8.30
C SER A 54 -29.79 -1.13 8.24
N MET A 55 -28.62 -0.55 8.50
CA MET A 55 -28.40 0.90 8.39
C MET A 55 -28.27 1.36 6.92
N LEU A 56 -28.13 0.43 5.98
CA LEU A 56 -27.91 0.66 4.55
C LEU A 56 -29.01 0.05 3.66
N ASP A 57 -29.80 -0.89 4.17
CA ASP A 57 -30.72 -1.71 3.36
C ASP A 57 -31.85 -0.92 2.68
N ASP A 58 -32.25 0.19 3.27
CA ASP A 58 -33.30 1.06 2.73
C ASP A 58 -32.78 2.09 1.71
N LEU A 59 -31.47 2.16 1.48
CA LEU A 59 -30.87 3.14 0.57
C LEU A 59 -30.99 2.74 -0.90
N ASP A 60 -30.78 1.44 -1.17
CA ASP A 60 -30.83 0.87 -2.52
C ASP A 60 -30.92 -0.67 -2.43
N GLU A 61 -31.59 -1.31 -3.38
CA GLU A 61 -31.71 -2.77 -3.45
C GLU A 61 -30.42 -3.48 -3.89
N ARG A 62 -29.52 -2.74 -4.51
CA ARG A 62 -28.21 -3.25 -4.98
C ARG A 62 -27.24 -3.49 -3.81
N PRO A 63 -26.25 -4.39 -4.02
CA PRO A 63 -25.15 -4.55 -3.06
C PRO A 63 -24.38 -3.25 -2.81
N ILE A 64 -24.21 -2.91 -1.53
CA ILE A 64 -23.43 -1.76 -1.07
C ILE A 64 -22.23 -2.29 -0.28
N TYR A 65 -21.04 -1.87 -0.69
CA TYR A 65 -19.76 -2.21 -0.03
C TYR A 65 -19.07 -0.91 0.37
N ILE A 66 -18.72 -0.77 1.62
CA ILE A 66 -18.06 0.43 2.16
C ILE A 66 -16.74 0.00 2.79
N ASP A 67 -15.62 0.28 2.12
CA ASP A 67 -14.30 0.08 2.74
C ASP A 67 -14.09 1.11 3.84
N SER A 68 -13.55 0.66 4.96
CA SER A 68 -13.02 1.55 5.99
C SER A 68 -11.84 2.35 5.44
N LYS A 69 -11.49 3.44 6.11
CA LYS A 69 -10.40 4.34 5.69
C LYS A 69 -9.04 3.65 5.70
N ASP A 70 -8.81 2.77 6.67
CA ASP A 70 -7.63 1.94 6.82
C ASP A 70 -7.64 0.69 5.93
N ILE A 71 -8.78 0.42 5.25
CA ILE A 71 -9.05 -0.76 4.43
C ILE A 71 -9.02 -2.11 5.16
N HIS A 72 -9.01 -2.10 6.49
CA HIS A 72 -9.05 -3.30 7.32
C HIS A 72 -10.48 -3.82 7.57
N SER A 73 -11.50 -3.05 7.21
CA SER A 73 -12.91 -3.45 7.36
C SER A 73 -13.73 -3.11 6.13
N CYS A 74 -14.77 -3.91 5.90
CA CYS A 74 -15.79 -3.64 4.88
C CYS A 74 -17.18 -3.72 5.51
N TRP A 75 -17.92 -2.61 5.46
CA TRP A 75 -19.30 -2.54 5.90
C TRP A 75 -20.24 -2.77 4.71
N CYS A 76 -21.10 -3.77 4.82
CA CYS A 76 -21.96 -4.29 3.76
C CYS A 76 -23.44 -4.19 4.11
N ASN A 77 -24.31 -3.90 3.12
CA ASN A 77 -25.73 -4.10 3.28
C ASN A 77 -26.11 -5.60 3.13
N SER A 78 -27.36 -5.93 3.42
CA SER A 78 -27.85 -7.31 3.32
C SER A 78 -27.73 -7.90 1.90
N ALA A 79 -27.85 -7.08 0.85
CA ALA A 79 -27.69 -7.51 -0.52
C ALA A 79 -26.25 -7.94 -0.81
N ALA A 80 -25.25 -7.20 -0.32
CA ALA A 80 -23.83 -7.52 -0.47
C ALA A 80 -23.47 -8.82 0.31
N LEU A 81 -23.98 -8.97 1.52
CA LEU A 81 -23.77 -10.19 2.31
C LEU A 81 -24.33 -11.44 1.61
N ARG A 82 -25.52 -11.32 1.03
CA ARG A 82 -26.15 -12.42 0.25
C ARG A 82 -25.36 -12.71 -1.02
N GLU A 83 -24.93 -11.66 -1.75
CA GLU A 83 -24.19 -11.82 -2.99
C GLU A 83 -22.86 -12.57 -2.78
N MET A 84 -22.17 -12.30 -1.69
CA MET A 84 -20.95 -13.02 -1.30
C MET A 84 -21.19 -14.39 -0.70
N GLY A 85 -22.42 -14.70 -0.26
CA GLY A 85 -22.77 -15.96 0.40
C GLY A 85 -22.17 -16.13 1.80
N VAL A 86 -21.88 -15.04 2.52
CA VAL A 86 -21.17 -15.08 3.82
C VAL A 86 -22.00 -15.51 5.02
N GLN A 87 -23.30 -15.74 4.85
CA GLN A 87 -24.20 -16.10 5.96
C GLN A 87 -23.73 -17.35 6.71
N ASP A 88 -23.37 -18.39 5.97
CA ASP A 88 -22.98 -19.70 6.50
C ASP A 88 -21.46 -19.92 6.48
N MET A 89 -20.66 -18.89 6.13
CA MET A 89 -19.20 -18.99 6.11
C MET A 89 -18.62 -18.87 7.52
N GLU A 90 -17.65 -19.71 7.83
CA GLU A 90 -16.74 -19.47 8.96
C GLU A 90 -15.76 -18.37 8.60
N ALA A 91 -15.44 -17.49 9.56
CA ALA A 91 -14.43 -16.49 9.36
C ALA A 91 -13.04 -17.16 9.21
N PRO A 92 -12.22 -16.76 8.22
CA PRO A 92 -10.86 -17.24 8.14
C PRO A 92 -10.04 -16.82 9.38
N ALA A 93 -8.98 -17.56 9.67
CA ALA A 93 -8.10 -17.24 10.78
C ALA A 93 -7.58 -15.79 10.64
N GLY A 94 -7.65 -15.02 11.72
CA GLY A 94 -7.30 -13.60 11.73
C GLY A 94 -8.35 -12.68 11.12
N GLY A 95 -9.55 -13.17 10.80
CA GLY A 95 -10.66 -12.36 10.29
C GLY A 95 -11.92 -12.48 11.16
N THR A 96 -12.84 -11.52 11.01
CA THR A 96 -14.12 -11.53 11.73
C THR A 96 -15.26 -11.23 10.77
N ILE A 97 -16.31 -12.08 10.80
CA ILE A 97 -17.63 -11.79 10.27
C ILE A 97 -18.53 -11.48 11.46
N GLU A 98 -18.88 -10.21 11.66
CA GLU A 98 -19.80 -9.87 12.75
C GLU A 98 -21.16 -10.49 12.55
N ARG A 99 -21.74 -11.01 13.68
CA ARG A 99 -23.03 -11.70 13.67
C ARG A 99 -24.01 -11.07 14.65
N ASP A 100 -25.27 -11.12 14.29
CA ASP A 100 -26.38 -10.72 15.17
C ASP A 100 -26.66 -11.80 16.25
N ALA A 101 -27.63 -11.54 17.13
CA ALA A 101 -28.03 -12.46 18.19
C ALA A 101 -28.58 -13.81 17.66
N ASN A 102 -28.98 -13.89 16.39
CA ASN A 102 -29.48 -15.10 15.75
C ASN A 102 -28.37 -15.85 14.97
N GLY A 103 -27.15 -15.35 15.00
CA GLY A 103 -26.01 -15.92 14.26
C GLY A 103 -25.90 -15.49 12.80
N ASN A 104 -26.75 -14.59 12.30
CA ASN A 104 -26.65 -14.08 10.93
C ASN A 104 -25.55 -13.03 10.80
N ALA A 105 -24.87 -12.97 9.65
CA ALA A 105 -23.93 -11.91 9.38
C ALA A 105 -24.63 -10.54 9.45
N SER A 106 -24.11 -9.64 10.30
CA SER A 106 -24.77 -8.39 10.69
C SER A 106 -24.41 -7.18 9.83
N GLY A 107 -23.32 -7.24 9.04
CA GLY A 107 -22.90 -6.15 8.15
C GLY A 107 -21.41 -5.93 8.07
N LEU A 108 -20.65 -6.17 9.13
CA LEU A 108 -19.21 -5.86 9.17
C LEU A 108 -18.36 -7.12 8.96
N LEU A 109 -17.41 -7.01 8.02
CA LEU A 109 -16.33 -7.97 7.80
C LEU A 109 -15.01 -7.26 8.06
N SER A 110 -14.08 -7.91 8.80
CA SER A 110 -12.83 -7.28 9.19
C SER A 110 -11.61 -8.18 8.93
N GLU A 111 -10.45 -7.54 8.76
CA GLU A 111 -9.13 -8.14 8.65
C GLU A 111 -9.05 -9.21 7.53
N ALA A 112 -8.67 -10.44 7.85
CA ALA A 112 -8.56 -11.52 6.87
C ALA A 112 -9.84 -11.74 6.04
N CYS A 113 -11.04 -11.38 6.55
CA CYS A 113 -12.27 -11.46 5.78
C CYS A 113 -12.30 -10.47 4.61
N VAL A 114 -11.73 -9.27 4.77
CA VAL A 114 -11.61 -8.31 3.67
C VAL A 114 -10.68 -8.85 2.59
N LEU A 115 -9.52 -9.36 2.99
CA LEU A 115 -8.48 -9.85 2.08
C LEU A 115 -8.86 -11.15 1.38
N LEU A 116 -9.54 -12.07 2.07
CA LEU A 116 -9.77 -13.42 1.59
C LEU A 116 -11.20 -13.66 1.08
N ILE A 117 -12.18 -12.79 1.40
CA ILE A 117 -13.56 -12.92 0.97
C ILE A 117 -13.98 -11.72 0.10
N VAL A 118 -13.94 -10.48 0.64
CA VAL A 118 -14.55 -9.31 -0.02
C VAL A 118 -13.79 -8.95 -1.30
N TRP A 119 -12.48 -8.73 -1.21
CA TRP A 119 -11.69 -8.30 -2.36
C TRP A 119 -11.60 -9.36 -3.46
N PRO A 120 -11.35 -10.65 -3.18
CA PRO A 120 -11.38 -11.68 -4.20
C PRO A 120 -12.74 -11.79 -4.88
N TYR A 121 -13.85 -11.68 -4.11
CA TYR A 121 -15.17 -11.66 -4.67
C TYR A 121 -15.39 -10.49 -5.64
N LEU A 122 -15.10 -9.26 -5.19
CA LEU A 122 -15.22 -8.06 -6.03
C LEU A 122 -14.31 -8.11 -7.26
N ALA A 123 -13.09 -8.62 -7.12
CA ALA A 123 -12.18 -8.81 -8.23
C ALA A 123 -12.72 -9.79 -9.27
N LYS A 124 -13.36 -10.88 -8.83
CA LYS A 124 -13.99 -11.90 -9.69
C LYS A 124 -15.19 -11.36 -10.45
N VAL A 125 -16.04 -10.57 -9.80
CA VAL A 125 -17.31 -10.09 -10.40
C VAL A 125 -17.16 -8.77 -11.16
N THR A 126 -16.02 -8.10 -11.07
CA THR A 126 -15.73 -6.87 -11.84
C THR A 126 -15.36 -7.24 -13.28
N PRO A 127 -16.07 -6.75 -14.30
CA PRO A 127 -15.76 -6.99 -15.70
C PRO A 127 -14.36 -6.47 -16.10
N LEU A 128 -13.74 -7.11 -17.09
CA LEU A 128 -12.39 -6.75 -17.54
C LEU A 128 -12.29 -5.32 -18.06
N ASP A 129 -13.30 -4.84 -18.76
CA ASP A 129 -13.38 -3.47 -19.28
C ASP A 129 -13.46 -2.43 -18.16
N GLU A 130 -14.15 -2.71 -17.05
CA GLU A 130 -14.16 -1.87 -15.85
C GLU A 130 -12.78 -1.88 -15.15
N LYS A 131 -12.11 -3.02 -15.08
CA LYS A 131 -10.72 -3.12 -14.57
C LYS A 131 -9.77 -2.28 -15.41
N MET A 132 -9.87 -2.37 -16.74
CA MET A 132 -9.08 -1.55 -17.68
C MET A 132 -9.40 -0.05 -17.54
N ALA A 133 -10.67 0.33 -17.37
CA ALA A 133 -11.06 1.72 -17.12
C ALA A 133 -10.45 2.26 -15.81
N ALA A 134 -10.43 1.45 -14.76
CA ALA A 134 -9.79 1.80 -13.50
C ALA A 134 -8.26 1.99 -13.67
N LEU A 135 -7.58 1.14 -14.45
CA LEU A 135 -6.17 1.31 -14.76
C LEU A 135 -5.89 2.62 -15.51
N ARG A 136 -6.71 2.96 -16.54
CA ARG A 136 -6.59 4.25 -17.25
C ARG A 136 -6.73 5.44 -16.31
N THR A 137 -7.67 5.36 -15.37
CA THR A 137 -7.88 6.41 -14.36
C THR A 137 -6.68 6.53 -13.43
N ALA A 138 -6.10 5.41 -12.98
CA ALA A 138 -4.89 5.42 -12.15
C ALA A 138 -3.69 6.03 -12.90
N ILE A 139 -3.47 5.64 -14.16
CA ILE A 139 -2.38 6.17 -14.99
C ILE A 139 -2.50 7.70 -15.14
N LYS A 140 -3.70 8.19 -15.47
CA LYS A 140 -3.96 9.64 -15.55
C LYS A 140 -3.69 10.36 -14.22
N ALA A 141 -4.11 9.75 -13.10
CA ALA A 141 -3.88 10.30 -11.77
C ALA A 141 -2.38 10.37 -11.43
N TYR A 142 -1.61 9.33 -11.78
CA TYR A 142 -0.15 9.33 -11.61
C TYR A 142 0.53 10.40 -12.48
N HIS A 143 0.14 10.52 -13.74
CA HIS A 143 0.69 11.57 -14.62
C HIS A 143 0.43 12.97 -14.07
N ALA A 144 -0.77 13.22 -13.52
CA ALA A 144 -1.13 14.52 -12.95
C ALA A 144 -0.31 14.91 -11.72
N VAL A 145 0.41 13.97 -11.11
CA VAL A 145 1.29 14.22 -9.96
C VAL A 145 2.77 13.96 -10.27
N GLY A 146 3.14 13.91 -11.56
CA GLY A 146 4.53 13.80 -12.01
C GLY A 146 5.10 12.38 -12.06
N CYS A 147 4.27 11.34 -11.89
CA CYS A 147 4.76 9.96 -11.90
C CYS A 147 4.68 9.33 -13.29
N THR A 148 5.79 8.76 -13.76
CA THR A 148 5.92 8.04 -15.04
C THR A 148 6.13 6.54 -14.84
N GLY A 149 6.29 6.09 -13.60
CA GLY A 149 6.44 4.70 -13.23
C GLY A 149 5.91 4.42 -11.84
N CYS A 150 5.61 3.18 -11.57
CA CYS A 150 5.24 2.70 -10.25
C CYS A 150 5.84 1.32 -9.96
N ILE A 151 6.03 1.06 -8.69
CA ILE A 151 6.35 -0.27 -8.18
C ILE A 151 5.07 -0.80 -7.54
N ASP A 152 4.49 -1.85 -8.13
CA ASP A 152 3.27 -2.48 -7.60
C ASP A 152 3.66 -3.55 -6.58
N MET A 153 3.16 -3.40 -5.34
CA MET A 153 3.54 -4.21 -4.19
C MET A 153 2.55 -5.33 -3.85
N ALA A 154 1.57 -5.61 -4.72
CA ALA A 154 0.59 -6.66 -4.46
C ALA A 154 -0.05 -7.20 -5.75
N MET A 155 0.77 -7.44 -6.78
CA MET A 155 0.29 -7.97 -8.05
C MET A 155 -0.29 -9.36 -7.87
N ASP A 156 -1.48 -9.57 -8.43
CA ASP A 156 -2.18 -10.86 -8.47
C ASP A 156 -2.65 -11.19 -9.90
N GLU A 157 -3.25 -12.38 -10.09
CA GLU A 157 -3.74 -12.80 -11.41
C GLU A 157 -4.81 -11.85 -11.98
N ASN A 158 -5.68 -11.27 -11.15
CA ASN A 158 -6.75 -10.37 -11.61
C ASN A 158 -6.19 -9.03 -12.12
N ALA A 159 -5.25 -8.45 -11.38
CA ALA A 159 -4.59 -7.21 -11.77
C ALA A 159 -3.68 -7.45 -12.98
N TRP A 160 -2.99 -8.60 -13.00
CA TRP A 160 -2.12 -9.01 -14.10
C TRP A 160 -2.88 -9.18 -15.42
N GLU A 161 -4.01 -9.89 -15.40
CA GLU A 161 -4.88 -10.03 -16.57
C GLU A 161 -5.33 -8.67 -17.11
N ALA A 162 -5.77 -7.78 -16.23
CA ALA A 162 -6.26 -6.46 -16.62
C ALA A 162 -5.17 -5.57 -17.23
N ILE A 163 -3.96 -5.57 -16.66
CA ILE A 163 -2.86 -4.75 -17.17
C ILE A 163 -2.32 -5.28 -18.50
N LEU A 164 -2.28 -6.60 -18.68
CA LEU A 164 -1.93 -7.21 -19.95
C LEU A 164 -2.95 -6.89 -21.04
N ALA A 165 -4.24 -6.95 -20.73
CA ALA A 165 -5.30 -6.59 -21.67
C ALA A 165 -5.22 -5.11 -22.07
N LEU A 166 -5.01 -4.21 -21.12
CA LEU A 166 -4.82 -2.78 -21.39
C LEU A 166 -3.59 -2.54 -22.26
N ARG A 167 -2.46 -3.15 -21.90
CA ARG A 167 -1.19 -3.04 -22.64
C ARG A 167 -1.34 -3.51 -24.09
N SER A 168 -2.05 -4.62 -24.29
CA SER A 168 -2.29 -5.17 -25.64
C SER A 168 -3.20 -4.29 -26.50
N ALA A 169 -4.20 -3.64 -25.88
CA ALA A 169 -5.16 -2.83 -26.60
C ALA A 169 -4.65 -1.41 -26.93
N GLU A 170 -3.87 -0.80 -26.07
CA GLU A 170 -3.58 0.65 -26.12
C GLU A 170 -2.11 0.99 -25.86
N GLY A 171 -1.31 0.01 -25.42
CA GLY A 171 0.01 0.27 -24.83
C GLY A 171 -0.10 0.66 -23.36
N LEU A 172 1.06 0.84 -22.73
CA LEU A 172 1.14 1.20 -21.31
C LEU A 172 2.00 2.45 -21.14
N PRO A 173 1.39 3.66 -21.04
CA PRO A 173 2.14 4.91 -20.87
C PRO A 173 2.57 5.13 -19.40
N LEU A 174 2.91 4.08 -18.70
CA LEU A 174 3.43 4.06 -17.33
C LEU A 174 4.29 2.81 -17.17
N ARG A 175 5.48 2.93 -16.60
CA ARG A 175 6.28 1.72 -16.28
C ARG A 175 5.83 1.09 -15.00
N VAL A 176 5.68 -0.23 -15.03
CA VAL A 176 5.25 -1.02 -13.87
C VAL A 176 6.29 -2.07 -13.54
N ALA A 177 6.88 -1.97 -12.36
CA ALA A 177 7.71 -3.01 -11.76
C ALA A 177 6.89 -3.72 -10.68
N ALA A 178 6.41 -4.93 -10.95
CA ALA A 178 5.48 -5.60 -10.07
C ALA A 178 6.16 -6.65 -9.19
N HIS A 179 5.69 -6.74 -7.93
CA HIS A 179 6.00 -7.79 -7.00
C HIS A 179 4.79 -8.69 -6.84
N TRP A 180 4.97 -9.97 -7.13
CA TRP A 180 3.89 -10.96 -7.05
C TRP A 180 3.54 -11.24 -5.59
N CYS A 181 2.29 -11.05 -5.22
CA CYS A 181 1.84 -11.25 -3.85
C CYS A 181 1.81 -12.73 -3.49
N ILE A 182 2.49 -13.11 -2.41
CA ILE A 182 2.49 -14.47 -1.88
C ILE A 182 1.58 -14.51 -0.65
N MET A 183 0.48 -15.21 -0.78
CA MET A 183 -0.49 -15.39 0.31
C MET A 183 -0.04 -16.54 1.23
N PRO A 184 -0.25 -16.44 2.56
CA PRO A 184 0.17 -17.46 3.52
C PRO A 184 -0.48 -18.82 3.27
N GLY A 185 -1.77 -18.90 2.94
CA GLY A 185 -2.53 -20.08 2.48
C GLY A 185 -2.21 -21.41 3.15
N ASP A 186 -2.83 -22.47 2.67
CA ASP A 186 -2.77 -23.81 3.27
C ASP A 186 -1.47 -24.56 2.89
N GLY A 187 -0.47 -24.45 3.76
CA GLY A 187 0.72 -25.28 3.72
C GLY A 187 1.86 -24.76 2.81
N LYS A 188 3.04 -25.37 3.03
CA LYS A 188 4.30 -24.98 2.38
C LYS A 188 4.24 -25.10 0.86
N GLU A 189 3.67 -26.19 0.35
CA GLU A 189 3.62 -26.41 -1.10
C GLU A 189 2.79 -25.37 -1.84
N HIS A 190 1.69 -24.92 -1.25
CA HIS A 190 0.86 -23.86 -1.82
C HIS A 190 1.67 -22.56 -1.94
N ARG A 191 2.36 -22.16 -0.88
CA ARG A 191 3.24 -20.98 -0.90
C ARG A 191 4.32 -21.07 -1.95
N LEU A 192 4.99 -22.22 -2.06
CA LEU A 192 6.07 -22.43 -3.04
C LEU A 192 5.58 -22.43 -4.48
N ARG A 193 4.35 -22.91 -4.78
CA ARG A 193 3.77 -22.80 -6.13
C ARG A 193 3.53 -21.33 -6.55
N GLN A 194 3.13 -20.45 -5.62
CA GLN A 194 3.00 -19.01 -5.92
C GLN A 194 4.35 -18.39 -6.28
N VAL A 195 5.44 -18.77 -5.58
CA VAL A 195 6.80 -18.33 -5.93
C VAL A 195 7.22 -18.86 -7.31
N GLU A 196 6.93 -20.13 -7.62
CA GLU A 196 7.18 -20.69 -8.96
C GLU A 196 6.46 -19.92 -10.07
N ARG A 197 5.22 -19.51 -9.81
CA ARG A 197 4.46 -18.65 -10.74
C ARG A 197 5.18 -17.32 -10.97
N ALA A 198 5.64 -16.66 -9.92
CA ALA A 198 6.40 -15.41 -10.01
C ALA A 198 7.71 -15.60 -10.79
N ILE A 199 8.46 -16.68 -10.53
CA ILE A 199 9.69 -17.01 -11.26
C ILE A 199 9.39 -17.18 -12.75
N LYS A 200 8.36 -17.94 -13.10
CA LYS A 200 7.97 -18.14 -14.51
C LYS A 200 7.61 -16.82 -15.19
N LEU A 201 6.81 -15.98 -14.53
CA LEU A 201 6.43 -14.68 -15.06
C LEU A 201 7.65 -13.75 -15.23
N SER A 202 8.60 -13.75 -14.31
CA SER A 202 9.79 -12.90 -14.41
C SER A 202 10.71 -13.30 -15.58
N GLN A 203 10.69 -14.55 -16.01
CA GLN A 203 11.42 -14.99 -17.20
C GLN A 203 10.83 -14.42 -18.49
N GLU A 204 9.52 -14.20 -18.54
CA GLU A 204 8.80 -13.63 -19.69
C GLU A 204 8.76 -12.10 -19.65
N PHE A 205 8.65 -11.51 -18.44
CA PHE A 205 8.44 -10.08 -18.22
C PHE A 205 9.58 -9.49 -17.37
N ASN A 206 10.70 -9.20 -18.02
CA ASN A 206 11.93 -8.68 -17.41
C ASN A 206 12.45 -7.43 -18.13
N ASN A 207 13.62 -6.93 -17.73
CA ASN A 207 14.22 -5.72 -18.30
C ASN A 207 14.51 -5.80 -19.82
N GLU A 208 14.74 -7.01 -20.34
CA GLU A 208 15.10 -7.21 -21.75
C GLU A 208 13.86 -7.41 -22.62
N THR A 209 12.93 -8.23 -22.15
CA THR A 209 11.76 -8.67 -22.93
C THR A 209 10.54 -7.76 -22.76
N SER A 210 10.43 -7.07 -21.61
CA SER A 210 9.24 -6.30 -21.24
C SER A 210 9.58 -5.13 -20.29
N PRO A 211 10.34 -4.14 -20.76
CA PRO A 211 10.89 -3.07 -19.90
C PRO A 211 9.83 -2.14 -19.30
N ASP A 212 8.64 -2.08 -19.88
CA ASP A 212 7.50 -1.29 -19.44
C ASP A 212 6.61 -1.98 -18.40
N LEU A 213 6.58 -3.34 -18.42
CA LEU A 213 5.80 -4.16 -17.48
C LEU A 213 6.61 -5.38 -17.06
N ARG A 214 7.07 -5.42 -15.81
CA ARG A 214 8.01 -6.45 -15.33
C ARG A 214 7.54 -7.09 -14.05
N ILE A 215 7.85 -8.37 -13.87
CA ILE A 215 7.83 -9.02 -12.55
C ILE A 215 9.26 -9.00 -12.02
N VAL A 216 9.50 -8.19 -11.01
CA VAL A 216 10.84 -8.01 -10.44
C VAL A 216 11.06 -8.83 -9.17
N GLY A 217 9.98 -9.25 -8.53
CA GLY A 217 10.10 -9.96 -7.26
C GLY A 217 8.80 -10.51 -6.73
N ILE A 218 8.85 -10.90 -5.47
CA ILE A 218 7.70 -11.31 -4.67
C ILE A 218 7.41 -10.31 -3.55
N LYS A 219 6.14 -10.21 -3.15
CA LYS A 219 5.69 -9.47 -1.97
C LYS A 219 5.17 -10.43 -0.92
N VAL A 220 5.61 -10.24 0.32
CA VAL A 220 5.10 -10.94 1.51
C VAL A 220 4.68 -9.91 2.55
N ILE A 221 3.51 -10.08 3.16
CA ILE A 221 2.99 -9.22 4.23
C ILE A 221 3.24 -9.91 5.55
N CYS A 222 4.34 -9.54 6.25
CA CYS A 222 4.84 -10.29 7.41
C CYS A 222 4.07 -10.02 8.69
N ASP A 223 3.48 -8.84 8.86
CA ASP A 223 2.68 -8.45 10.02
C ASP A 223 1.57 -7.46 9.63
N GLY A 224 0.79 -7.00 10.61
CA GLY A 224 -0.23 -5.98 10.45
C GLY A 224 0.29 -4.57 10.75
N VAL A 225 -0.55 -3.73 11.40
CA VAL A 225 -0.29 -2.30 11.63
C VAL A 225 -0.34 -1.94 13.12
N ILE A 226 0.37 -0.87 13.51
CA ILE A 226 0.41 -0.39 14.92
C ILE A 226 -0.98 0.06 15.41
N ASP A 227 -1.71 0.80 14.57
CA ASP A 227 -3.01 1.40 14.96
C ASP A 227 -4.06 0.36 15.34
N ALA A 228 -4.05 -0.80 14.69
CA ALA A 228 -4.94 -1.93 14.99
C ALA A 228 -4.37 -2.89 16.06
N CYS A 229 -3.16 -2.63 16.58
CA CYS A 229 -2.43 -3.55 17.46
C CYS A 229 -2.15 -4.92 16.84
N THR A 230 -1.94 -4.98 15.53
CA THR A 230 -1.66 -6.19 14.75
C THR A 230 -0.25 -6.27 14.20
N ALA A 231 0.56 -5.23 14.36
CA ALA A 231 1.99 -5.29 14.07
C ALA A 231 2.72 -6.19 15.09
N ALA A 232 3.68 -6.98 14.61
CA ALA A 232 4.47 -7.88 15.47
C ALA A 232 5.59 -7.12 16.17
N LEU A 233 5.44 -6.91 17.46
CA LEU A 233 6.38 -6.19 18.32
C LEU A 233 7.21 -7.14 19.16
N ALA A 234 8.46 -6.73 19.48
CA ALA A 234 9.33 -7.46 20.41
C ALA A 234 8.79 -7.42 21.86
N GLU A 235 8.05 -6.37 22.22
CA GLU A 235 7.40 -6.22 23.53
C GLU A 235 5.89 -5.93 23.35
N PRO A 236 5.03 -6.33 24.31
CA PRO A 236 3.57 -6.09 24.22
C PRO A 236 3.21 -4.62 24.01
N TYR A 237 2.05 -4.38 23.41
CA TYR A 237 1.46 -3.04 23.33
C TYR A 237 1.23 -2.45 24.73
N THR A 238 1.66 -1.21 24.93
CA THR A 238 1.54 -0.54 26.25
C THR A 238 0.08 -0.27 26.62
N SER A 239 -0.79 -0.05 25.62
CA SER A 239 -2.18 0.32 25.82
C SER A 239 -3.04 -0.76 26.47
N ASN A 240 -2.78 -2.03 26.18
CA ASN A 240 -3.65 -3.14 26.57
C ASN A 240 -2.89 -4.43 26.95
N GLY A 241 -1.55 -4.41 26.90
CA GLY A 241 -0.71 -5.59 27.15
C GLY A 241 -0.82 -6.69 26.08
N HIS A 242 -1.50 -6.40 24.94
CA HIS A 242 -1.64 -7.36 23.86
C HIS A 242 -0.27 -7.64 23.21
N PHE A 243 -0.07 -8.89 22.82
CA PHE A 243 1.11 -9.35 22.09
C PHE A 243 0.65 -10.08 20.83
N GLU A 244 0.96 -9.52 19.68
CA GLU A 244 0.63 -10.13 18.39
C GLU A 244 1.90 -10.74 17.76
N GLY A 245 1.79 -11.95 17.27
CA GLY A 245 2.85 -12.60 16.52
C GLY A 245 2.84 -12.17 15.04
N PRO A 246 3.91 -12.46 14.29
CA PRO A 246 3.95 -12.20 12.87
C PRO A 246 2.97 -13.11 12.11
N ILE A 247 2.33 -12.59 11.05
CA ILE A 247 1.49 -13.39 10.11
C ILE A 247 2.32 -14.51 9.47
N TRP A 248 3.59 -14.21 9.17
CA TRP A 248 4.55 -15.18 8.65
C TRP A 248 5.60 -15.51 9.72
N THR A 249 5.47 -16.67 10.31
CA THR A 249 6.53 -17.15 11.21
C THR A 249 7.84 -17.40 10.43
N PRO A 250 9.00 -17.40 11.08
CA PRO A 250 10.26 -17.73 10.40
C PRO A 250 10.22 -19.05 9.61
N GLU A 251 9.54 -20.08 10.13
CA GLU A 251 9.40 -21.39 9.48
C GLU A 251 8.56 -21.32 8.19
N MET A 252 7.61 -20.39 8.13
CA MET A 252 6.79 -20.15 6.94
C MET A 252 7.55 -19.29 5.92
N LEU A 253 8.29 -18.29 6.38
CA LEU A 253 8.97 -17.30 5.56
C LEU A 253 10.25 -17.86 4.91
N ASP A 254 11.05 -18.60 5.67
CA ASP A 254 12.34 -19.18 5.24
C ASP A 254 12.28 -19.88 3.87
N PRO A 255 11.40 -20.89 3.65
CA PRO A 255 11.36 -21.61 2.37
C PRO A 255 10.90 -20.74 1.20
N VAL A 256 10.08 -19.71 1.44
CA VAL A 256 9.57 -18.79 0.42
C VAL A 256 10.70 -17.86 -0.03
N VAL A 257 11.36 -17.20 0.91
CA VAL A 257 12.49 -16.29 0.61
C VAL A 257 13.63 -17.04 -0.03
N LYS A 258 14.00 -18.24 0.50
CA LYS A 258 15.01 -19.10 -0.09
C LYS A 258 14.72 -19.40 -1.56
N LYS A 259 13.51 -19.88 -1.86
CA LYS A 259 13.12 -20.24 -3.24
C LYS A 259 13.11 -19.03 -4.16
N ALA A 260 12.60 -17.88 -3.70
CA ALA A 260 12.60 -16.64 -4.48
C ALA A 260 14.04 -16.17 -4.79
N ALA A 261 14.93 -16.16 -3.79
CA ALA A 261 16.32 -15.78 -3.96
C ALA A 261 17.09 -16.76 -4.88
N GLU A 262 16.85 -18.07 -4.76
CA GLU A 262 17.41 -19.08 -5.68
C GLU A 262 16.91 -18.88 -7.12
N GLY A 263 15.65 -18.46 -7.29
CA GLY A 263 15.02 -18.13 -8.57
C GLY A 263 15.39 -16.76 -9.14
N GLY A 264 16.28 -16.00 -8.49
CA GLY A 264 16.74 -14.68 -8.95
C GLY A 264 15.77 -13.53 -8.66
N LEU A 265 14.70 -13.77 -7.89
CA LEU A 265 13.69 -12.74 -7.58
C LEU A 265 14.11 -11.87 -6.39
N GLN A 266 13.77 -10.60 -6.46
CA GLN A 266 13.78 -9.70 -5.32
C GLN A 266 12.68 -10.10 -4.32
N CYS A 267 12.96 -10.01 -3.02
CA CYS A 267 11.93 -10.12 -1.98
C CYS A 267 11.61 -8.72 -1.45
N ALA A 268 10.33 -8.36 -1.47
CA ALA A 268 9.77 -7.18 -0.84
C ALA A 268 8.95 -7.64 0.37
N LEU A 269 9.46 -7.40 1.57
CA LEU A 269 8.87 -7.87 2.83
C LEU A 269 8.22 -6.67 3.54
N HIS A 270 6.89 -6.70 3.73
CA HIS A 270 6.23 -5.75 4.61
C HIS A 270 6.58 -6.09 6.05
N ALA A 271 7.13 -5.15 6.76
CA ALA A 271 7.43 -5.29 8.18
C ALA A 271 7.30 -3.92 8.87
N ILE A 272 6.34 -3.82 9.77
CA ILE A 272 5.99 -2.59 10.52
C ILE A 272 6.53 -2.65 11.94
N GLY A 273 6.23 -3.72 12.68
CA GLY A 273 6.71 -3.92 14.03
C GLY A 273 8.18 -4.35 14.07
N ASP A 274 8.87 -3.97 15.14
CA ASP A 274 10.31 -4.24 15.31
C ASP A 274 10.65 -5.73 15.31
N GLN A 275 9.76 -6.60 15.79
CA GLN A 275 9.95 -8.05 15.69
C GLN A 275 9.81 -8.55 14.24
N ALA A 276 8.84 -8.02 13.47
CA ALA A 276 8.69 -8.38 12.07
C ALA A 276 9.88 -7.89 11.25
N VAL A 277 10.37 -6.66 11.49
CA VAL A 277 11.58 -6.12 10.86
C VAL A 277 12.78 -6.99 11.15
N HIS A 278 12.98 -7.38 12.42
CA HIS A 278 14.08 -8.26 12.81
C HIS A 278 14.04 -9.61 12.07
N ASN A 279 12.87 -10.24 12.00
CA ASN A 279 12.68 -11.49 11.27
C ASN A 279 12.94 -11.33 9.76
N ALA A 280 12.47 -10.21 9.16
CA ALA A 280 12.71 -9.91 7.76
C ALA A 280 14.20 -9.72 7.46
N VAL A 281 14.93 -8.96 8.29
CA VAL A 281 16.38 -8.79 8.14
C VAL A 281 17.09 -10.12 8.26
N ASN A 282 16.76 -10.96 9.26
CA ASN A 282 17.37 -12.27 9.47
C ASN A 282 17.21 -13.20 8.27
N VAL A 283 16.02 -13.29 7.69
CA VAL A 283 15.78 -14.18 6.55
C VAL A 283 16.47 -13.67 5.28
N LEU A 284 16.53 -12.33 5.08
CA LEU A 284 17.25 -11.74 3.95
C LEU A 284 18.76 -11.87 4.09
N GLU A 285 19.32 -11.76 5.29
CA GLU A 285 20.74 -12.05 5.56
C GLU A 285 21.08 -13.52 5.27
N LYS A 286 20.18 -14.43 5.63
CA LYS A 286 20.39 -15.88 5.48
C LYS A 286 20.36 -16.35 4.02
N TYR A 287 19.49 -15.80 3.19
CA TYR A 287 19.22 -16.30 1.83
C TYR A 287 19.48 -15.31 0.72
N GLY A 288 19.55 -14.00 1.01
CA GLY A 288 19.80 -12.97 0.04
C GLY A 288 21.18 -13.09 -0.61
N LYS A 289 21.26 -12.77 -1.90
CA LYS A 289 22.50 -12.75 -2.66
C LYS A 289 22.83 -11.31 -3.05
N GLN A 290 24.13 -11.04 -3.13
CA GLN A 290 24.59 -9.74 -3.60
C GLN A 290 23.97 -9.37 -4.97
N GLY A 291 23.48 -8.14 -5.11
CA GLY A 291 22.84 -7.64 -6.33
C GLY A 291 21.34 -7.92 -6.46
N GLN A 292 20.74 -8.72 -5.57
CA GLN A 292 19.27 -8.95 -5.58
C GLN A 292 18.47 -7.77 -5.02
N ARG A 293 19.13 -6.82 -4.32
CA ARG A 293 18.52 -5.57 -3.83
C ARG A 293 17.21 -5.79 -3.09
N HIS A 294 17.16 -6.83 -2.24
CA HIS A 294 15.98 -7.09 -1.41
C HIS A 294 15.54 -5.84 -0.67
N ARG A 295 14.25 -5.75 -0.35
CA ARG A 295 13.70 -4.56 0.26
C ARG A 295 12.74 -4.90 1.39
N ILE A 296 12.69 -4.02 2.37
CA ILE A 296 11.70 -4.07 3.45
C ILE A 296 10.84 -2.83 3.34
N GLU A 297 9.53 -3.05 3.28
CA GLU A 297 8.51 -2.01 3.18
C GLU A 297 8.10 -1.54 4.57
N HIS A 298 7.84 -0.27 4.71
CA HIS A 298 7.33 0.44 5.88
C HIS A 298 8.42 0.75 6.92
N LEU A 299 9.00 -0.22 7.63
CA LEU A 299 10.04 0.01 8.63
C LEU A 299 9.60 1.03 9.71
N GLU A 300 8.33 0.98 10.13
CA GLU A 300 7.72 2.03 10.95
C GLU A 300 8.28 2.04 12.37
N LEU A 301 8.52 0.86 12.95
CA LEU A 301 9.28 0.71 14.19
C LEU A 301 10.46 -0.22 13.94
N THR A 302 11.67 0.32 13.96
CA THR A 302 12.90 -0.43 13.62
C THR A 302 13.94 -0.25 14.70
N ALA A 303 14.47 -1.36 15.23
CA ALA A 303 15.56 -1.32 16.20
C ALA A 303 16.84 -0.72 15.57
N PRO A 304 17.67 0.01 16.35
CA PRO A 304 18.91 0.61 15.81
C PRO A 304 19.86 -0.42 15.17
N GLU A 305 19.93 -1.60 15.75
CA GLU A 305 20.78 -2.70 15.25
C GLU A 305 20.32 -3.17 13.86
N ASP A 306 19.02 -3.29 13.65
CA ASP A 306 18.45 -3.69 12.35
C ASP A 306 18.55 -2.56 11.33
N ALA A 307 18.39 -1.30 11.72
CA ALA A 307 18.65 -0.15 10.87
C ALA A 307 20.09 -0.17 10.32
N LYS A 308 21.07 -0.47 11.16
CA LYS A 308 22.47 -0.64 10.74
C LYS A 308 22.66 -1.82 9.79
N ARG A 309 22.00 -2.94 10.05
CA ARG A 309 22.10 -4.15 9.19
C ARG A 309 21.51 -3.91 7.79
N LEU A 310 20.49 -3.06 7.65
CA LEU A 310 19.96 -2.70 6.32
C LEU A 310 21.08 -2.20 5.41
N GLY A 311 21.88 -1.24 5.89
CA GLY A 311 23.02 -0.72 5.13
C GLY A 311 24.11 -1.76 4.87
N GLN A 312 24.49 -2.53 5.90
CA GLN A 312 25.51 -3.56 5.77
C GLN A 312 25.17 -4.64 4.74
N LEU A 313 23.88 -4.99 4.64
CA LEU A 313 23.37 -6.03 3.75
C LEU A 313 22.91 -5.48 2.39
N GLY A 314 22.92 -4.15 2.20
CA GLY A 314 22.41 -3.50 0.99
C GLY A 314 20.92 -3.71 0.78
N ILE A 315 20.16 -3.89 1.87
CA ILE A 315 18.70 -3.99 1.85
C ILE A 315 18.11 -2.61 1.65
N THR A 316 17.24 -2.45 0.66
CA THR A 316 16.55 -1.19 0.42
C THR A 316 15.54 -0.91 1.53
N ALA A 317 15.69 0.22 2.20
CA ALA A 317 14.66 0.77 3.07
C ALA A 317 13.59 1.46 2.22
N SER A 318 12.47 0.79 2.04
CA SER A 318 11.34 1.29 1.27
C SER A 318 10.32 1.92 2.22
N ILE A 319 10.27 3.24 2.21
CA ILE A 319 9.54 4.01 3.22
C ILE A 319 8.37 4.78 2.62
N GLN A 320 7.35 5.01 3.44
CA GLN A 320 6.16 5.77 3.10
C GLN A 320 5.97 6.94 4.08
N PRO A 321 6.62 8.09 3.85
CA PRO A 321 6.56 9.19 4.78
C PRO A 321 5.14 9.69 5.11
N VAL A 322 4.17 9.52 4.22
CA VAL A 322 2.75 9.82 4.50
C VAL A 322 2.17 9.02 5.67
N HIS A 323 2.77 7.86 6.03
CA HIS A 323 2.40 7.07 7.21
C HIS A 323 2.95 7.68 8.50
N SER A 324 3.99 8.51 8.43
CA SER A 324 4.51 9.24 9.57
C SER A 324 3.86 10.63 9.78
N ASP A 325 2.74 10.90 9.10
CA ASP A 325 2.02 12.16 9.25
C ASP A 325 1.48 12.31 10.69
N PRO A 326 1.84 13.38 11.41
CA PRO A 326 1.41 13.59 12.81
C PRO A 326 -0.09 13.44 13.03
N ALA A 327 -0.92 13.77 12.02
CA ALA A 327 -2.37 13.68 12.14
C ALA A 327 -2.89 12.25 12.37
N ILE A 328 -2.14 11.23 11.91
CA ILE A 328 -2.52 9.83 12.11
C ILE A 328 -1.77 9.16 13.25
N LEU A 329 -0.70 9.74 13.74
CA LEU A 329 0.12 9.15 14.83
C LEU A 329 -0.32 9.52 16.23
N ARG A 330 -1.42 10.24 16.41
CA ARG A 330 -1.86 10.75 17.72
C ARG A 330 -2.11 9.66 18.77
N ALA A 331 -2.47 8.46 18.35
CA ALA A 331 -2.68 7.31 19.23
C ALA A 331 -1.37 6.59 19.62
N TRP A 332 -0.31 6.73 18.85
CA TRP A 332 0.92 5.94 18.98
C TRP A 332 1.63 6.07 20.34
N PRO A 333 1.71 7.26 20.98
CA PRO A 333 2.30 7.35 22.32
C PRO A 333 1.56 6.50 23.36
N LYS A 334 0.25 6.32 23.21
CA LYS A 334 -0.55 5.44 24.06
C LYS A 334 -0.35 3.96 23.71
N LEU A 335 -0.25 3.65 22.42
CA LEU A 335 -0.12 2.26 21.93
C LEU A 335 1.26 1.67 22.25
N LEU A 336 2.32 2.44 21.98
CA LEU A 336 3.72 1.99 22.11
C LEU A 336 4.40 2.43 23.40
N GLY A 337 3.84 3.43 24.10
CA GLY A 337 4.51 4.10 25.20
C GLY A 337 5.49 5.20 24.75
N PRO A 338 5.86 6.11 25.68
CA PRO A 338 6.62 7.33 25.35
C PRO A 338 8.04 7.08 24.86
N GLU A 339 8.64 5.95 25.17
CA GLU A 339 10.02 5.65 24.76
C GLU A 339 10.09 5.00 23.38
N ARG A 340 9.27 3.97 23.12
CA ARG A 340 9.28 3.27 21.82
C ARG A 340 8.85 4.17 20.67
N VAL A 341 7.85 5.06 20.90
CA VAL A 341 7.39 5.98 19.86
C VAL A 341 8.47 6.96 19.39
N LYS A 342 9.48 7.25 20.21
CA LYS A 342 10.62 8.09 19.82
C LYS A 342 11.48 7.45 18.71
N ARG A 343 11.31 6.17 18.47
CA ARG A 343 12.03 5.42 17.43
C ARG A 343 11.22 5.27 16.14
N ALA A 344 9.96 5.67 16.12
CA ALA A 344 9.10 5.52 14.97
C ALA A 344 9.60 6.28 13.75
N PHE A 345 9.60 5.61 12.59
CA PHE A 345 9.95 6.15 11.28
C PHE A 345 11.36 6.78 11.22
N ALA A 346 12.36 6.00 11.53
CA ALA A 346 13.75 6.43 11.66
C ALA A 346 14.50 6.62 10.33
N TYR A 347 13.96 7.41 9.42
CA TYR A 347 14.38 7.50 8.02
C TYR A 347 15.83 7.93 7.82
N SER A 348 16.31 8.99 8.52
CA SER A 348 17.70 9.41 8.40
C SER A 348 18.67 8.37 8.96
N ASP A 349 18.25 7.58 9.96
CA ASP A 349 19.09 6.53 10.53
C ASP A 349 19.38 5.41 9.50
N PHE A 350 18.42 5.09 8.64
CA PHE A 350 18.64 4.15 7.52
C PHE A 350 19.67 4.72 6.53
N ALA A 351 19.52 6.01 6.14
CA ALA A 351 20.43 6.69 5.25
C ALA A 351 21.84 6.80 5.82
N ASP A 352 21.97 7.19 7.09
CA ASP A 352 23.25 7.37 7.80
C ASP A 352 24.03 6.06 7.91
N HIS A 353 23.35 4.93 7.94
CA HIS A 353 23.96 3.60 7.90
C HIS A 353 24.17 3.07 6.47
N GLY A 354 23.87 3.86 5.43
CA GLY A 354 24.15 3.52 4.03
C GLY A 354 23.12 2.59 3.38
N ALA A 355 21.92 2.43 3.96
CA ALA A 355 20.85 1.69 3.31
C ALA A 355 20.34 2.47 2.08
N PRO A 356 20.17 1.81 0.91
CA PRO A 356 19.49 2.43 -0.21
C PRO A 356 18.06 2.83 0.21
N LEU A 357 17.66 4.07 -0.07
CA LEU A 357 16.31 4.55 0.22
C LEU A 357 15.43 4.52 -1.02
N ALA A 358 14.19 4.09 -0.87
CA ALA A 358 13.13 4.28 -1.87
C ALA A 358 11.88 4.83 -1.19
N ILE A 359 11.28 5.88 -1.76
CA ILE A 359 10.05 6.48 -1.24
C ILE A 359 8.88 6.11 -2.13
N GLY A 360 7.81 5.61 -1.50
CA GLY A 360 6.52 5.32 -2.09
C GLY A 360 5.38 5.87 -1.25
N SER A 361 4.13 5.69 -1.69
CA SER A 361 2.93 6.17 -0.98
C SER A 361 2.12 5.06 -0.35
N ASP A 362 2.27 3.84 -0.81
CA ASP A 362 1.42 2.69 -0.46
C ASP A 362 -0.07 2.95 -0.77
N THR A 363 -0.36 3.70 -1.85
CA THR A 363 -1.74 3.98 -2.23
C THR A 363 -2.51 2.69 -2.57
N PRO A 364 -3.78 2.54 -2.17
CA PRO A 364 -4.72 3.56 -1.70
C PRO A 364 -4.81 3.72 -0.18
N THR A 365 -3.96 3.09 0.64
CA THR A 365 -3.93 3.27 2.09
C THR A 365 -3.60 4.71 2.49
N ALA A 366 -2.83 5.39 1.63
CA ALA A 366 -2.45 6.79 1.80
C ALA A 366 -2.56 7.58 0.48
N PRO A 367 -2.51 8.93 0.51
CA PRO A 367 -2.49 9.77 -0.69
C PRO A 367 -1.31 9.44 -1.60
N TYR A 368 -1.56 9.33 -2.92
CA TYR A 368 -0.57 8.90 -3.91
C TYR A 368 0.37 10.01 -4.41
N ALA A 369 0.10 11.28 -4.11
CA ALA A 369 0.89 12.39 -4.60
C ALA A 369 2.28 12.46 -3.94
N PRO A 370 3.40 12.53 -4.72
CA PRO A 370 4.75 12.54 -4.16
C PRO A 370 5.07 13.80 -3.34
N LEU A 371 4.66 14.99 -3.78
CA LEU A 371 5.07 16.25 -3.13
C LEU A 371 4.63 16.35 -1.65
N PRO A 372 3.38 16.04 -1.27
CA PRO A 372 3.00 15.95 0.14
C PRO A 372 3.75 14.86 0.90
N ASN A 373 4.09 13.76 0.25
CA ASN A 373 4.89 12.68 0.83
C ASN A 373 6.32 13.16 1.16
N LEU A 374 6.95 13.87 0.23
CA LEU A 374 8.26 14.51 0.44
C LEU A 374 8.19 15.60 1.53
N TYR A 375 7.08 16.35 1.62
CA TYR A 375 6.87 17.32 2.70
C TYR A 375 6.96 16.65 4.08
N VAL A 376 6.26 15.54 4.28
CA VAL A 376 6.32 14.81 5.55
C VAL A 376 7.72 14.25 5.80
N ALA A 377 8.39 13.71 4.77
CA ALA A 377 9.76 13.19 4.88
C ALA A 377 10.76 14.24 5.38
N THR A 378 10.63 15.48 4.90
CA THR A 378 11.62 16.55 5.12
C THR A 378 11.30 17.46 6.30
N THR A 379 10.02 17.60 6.67
CA THR A 379 9.58 18.48 7.76
C THR A 379 9.08 17.75 8.98
N ARG A 380 8.69 16.47 8.83
CA ARG A 380 8.02 15.67 9.88
C ARG A 380 6.72 16.29 10.39
N ARG A 381 6.13 17.22 9.61
CA ARG A 381 4.87 17.93 9.90
C ARG A 381 3.74 17.33 9.07
N SER A 382 2.50 17.59 9.51
CA SER A 382 1.32 17.06 8.85
C SER A 382 1.07 17.72 7.49
N ALA A 383 1.03 16.91 6.43
CA ALA A 383 0.53 17.32 5.13
C ALA A 383 -1.00 17.21 5.05
N ARG A 384 -1.63 16.38 5.88
CA ARG A 384 -3.09 16.19 5.94
C ARG A 384 -3.80 17.34 6.66
N GLN A 385 -3.18 17.87 7.70
CA GLN A 385 -3.70 18.93 8.56
C GLN A 385 -2.63 19.99 8.83
N PRO A 386 -2.13 20.70 7.81
CA PRO A 386 -0.96 21.60 7.93
C PRO A 386 -1.20 22.78 8.87
N HIS A 387 -2.46 23.09 9.19
CA HIS A 387 -2.85 24.19 10.07
C HIS A 387 -3.27 23.74 11.49
N ALA A 388 -3.21 22.43 11.79
CA ALA A 388 -3.60 21.93 13.11
C ALA A 388 -2.64 22.30 14.24
N GLY A 389 -1.42 22.74 13.92
CA GLY A 389 -0.40 23.13 14.89
C GLY A 389 0.28 21.95 15.57
N ASP A 390 0.12 20.72 15.08
CA ASP A 390 0.79 19.54 15.60
C ASP A 390 2.32 19.72 15.51
N ALA A 391 3.02 19.32 16.57
CA ALA A 391 4.48 19.30 16.58
C ALA A 391 5.03 18.28 15.57
N PRO A 392 6.24 18.49 15.01
CA PRO A 392 6.91 17.48 14.20
C PRO A 392 7.07 16.17 14.98
N VAL A 393 6.85 15.02 14.32
CA VAL A 393 7.08 13.71 14.93
C VAL A 393 8.51 13.25 14.65
N ASN A 394 9.30 13.03 15.70
CA ASN A 394 10.67 12.53 15.60
C ASN A 394 11.49 13.31 14.56
N GLU A 395 11.57 14.64 14.72
CA GLU A 395 12.20 15.58 13.80
C GLU A 395 13.67 15.24 13.48
N ASN A 396 14.36 14.60 14.42
CA ASN A 396 15.73 14.09 14.27
C ASN A 396 15.88 13.04 13.14
N PHE A 397 14.80 12.40 12.71
CA PHE A 397 14.77 11.40 11.64
C PHE A 397 14.28 11.96 10.28
N ARG A 398 14.18 13.29 10.15
CA ARG A 398 13.87 13.90 8.86
C ARG A 398 14.96 13.62 7.83
N LEU A 399 14.57 13.63 6.56
CA LEU A 399 15.50 13.59 5.44
C LEU A 399 15.77 15.00 4.95
N GLU A 400 16.97 15.24 4.40
CA GLU A 400 17.23 16.44 3.60
C GLU A 400 16.44 16.37 2.28
N LEU A 401 16.04 17.55 1.74
CA LEU A 401 15.20 17.60 0.54
C LEU A 401 15.84 16.88 -0.65
N THR A 402 17.15 17.01 -0.83
CA THR A 402 17.89 16.32 -1.89
C THR A 402 17.88 14.81 -1.72
N GLN A 403 18.01 14.30 -0.49
CA GLN A 403 17.92 12.87 -0.19
C GLN A 403 16.50 12.34 -0.47
N ALA A 404 15.48 13.09 -0.06
CA ALA A 404 14.09 12.69 -0.27
C ALA A 404 13.71 12.66 -1.76
N VAL A 405 14.16 13.67 -2.54
CA VAL A 405 13.95 13.68 -3.99
C VAL A 405 14.73 12.56 -4.68
N ALA A 406 15.97 12.31 -4.31
CA ALA A 406 16.75 11.19 -4.84
C ALA A 406 16.05 9.85 -4.51
N ALA A 407 15.51 9.67 -3.31
CA ALA A 407 14.84 8.44 -2.91
C ALA A 407 13.51 8.16 -3.67
N VAL A 408 12.76 9.21 -4.08
CA VAL A 408 11.53 9.06 -4.88
C VAL A 408 11.81 8.92 -6.38
N THR A 409 13.01 9.23 -6.85
CA THR A 409 13.42 9.18 -8.27
C THR A 409 14.45 8.07 -8.50
N GLU A 410 15.73 8.36 -8.31
CA GLU A 410 16.83 7.43 -8.52
C GLU A 410 16.74 6.21 -7.58
N GLY A 411 16.42 6.41 -6.31
CA GLY A 411 16.27 5.34 -5.34
C GLY A 411 15.11 4.38 -5.68
N ALA A 412 13.98 4.92 -6.13
CA ALA A 412 12.87 4.11 -6.64
C ALA A 412 13.28 3.32 -7.91
N ALA A 413 14.00 3.96 -8.84
CA ALA A 413 14.53 3.31 -10.03
C ALA A 413 15.54 2.20 -9.66
N TYR A 414 16.51 2.51 -8.78
CA TYR A 414 17.49 1.55 -8.27
C TYR A 414 16.82 0.33 -7.63
N SER A 415 15.84 0.58 -6.76
CA SER A 415 15.13 -0.49 -6.03
C SER A 415 14.29 -1.40 -6.93
N SER A 416 14.06 -0.99 -8.18
CA SER A 416 13.32 -1.77 -9.18
C SER A 416 14.17 -2.16 -10.40
N PHE A 417 15.51 -2.06 -10.32
CA PHE A 417 16.45 -2.39 -11.41
C PHE A 417 16.20 -1.57 -12.69
N ALA A 418 15.82 -0.31 -12.56
CA ALA A 418 15.48 0.57 -13.68
C ALA A 418 16.44 1.78 -13.82
N GLU A 419 17.43 1.95 -12.92
CA GLU A 419 18.31 3.12 -12.84
C GLU A 419 19.16 3.35 -14.10
N GLY A 420 19.43 2.30 -14.87
CA GLY A 420 20.07 2.42 -16.18
C GLY A 420 19.18 3.04 -17.28
N ARG A 421 17.90 3.22 -17.01
CA ARG A 421 16.91 3.70 -17.99
C ARG A 421 16.18 4.96 -17.54
N VAL A 422 15.89 5.11 -16.25
CA VAL A 422 15.09 6.18 -15.65
C VAL A 422 15.62 6.55 -14.27
N GLY A 423 14.98 7.52 -13.61
CA GLY A 423 15.28 7.93 -12.23
C GLY A 423 16.22 9.12 -12.12
N SER A 424 16.93 9.48 -13.19
CA SER A 424 17.76 10.68 -13.29
C SER A 424 17.75 11.25 -14.72
N LEU A 425 18.10 12.52 -14.87
CA LEU A 425 18.23 13.19 -16.17
C LEU A 425 19.68 13.07 -16.66
N GLU A 426 19.94 12.02 -17.41
CA GLU A 426 21.25 11.72 -18.00
C GLU A 426 21.12 11.38 -19.48
N VAL A 427 22.19 11.61 -20.24
CA VAL A 427 22.26 11.21 -21.65
C VAL A 427 22.04 9.67 -21.75
N GLU A 428 21.31 9.23 -22.77
CA GLU A 428 20.92 7.84 -23.03
C GLU A 428 19.81 7.26 -22.12
N LYS A 429 19.40 7.96 -21.05
CA LYS A 429 18.18 7.56 -20.31
C LYS A 429 16.92 8.05 -21.01
N MET A 430 15.82 7.39 -20.70
CA MET A 430 14.50 7.77 -21.23
C MET A 430 14.13 9.17 -20.74
N ALA A 431 13.53 9.96 -21.64
CA ALA A 431 13.10 11.33 -21.33
C ALA A 431 11.79 11.29 -20.51
N ASP A 432 11.93 10.84 -19.27
CA ASP A 432 10.89 10.78 -18.24
C ASP A 432 11.18 11.86 -17.20
N PHE A 433 10.36 12.90 -17.16
CA PHE A 433 10.53 14.00 -16.22
C PHE A 433 9.21 14.71 -15.93
N CYS A 434 9.17 15.48 -14.87
CA CYS A 434 8.09 16.42 -14.60
C CYS A 434 8.65 17.84 -14.40
N VAL A 435 7.85 18.83 -14.77
CA VAL A 435 8.12 20.25 -14.50
C VAL A 435 7.29 20.63 -13.28
N VAL A 436 7.95 21.11 -12.24
CA VAL A 436 7.34 21.49 -10.98
C VAL A 436 7.62 22.96 -10.68
N GLU A 437 6.56 23.73 -10.45
CA GLU A 437 6.66 25.09 -9.94
C GLU A 437 6.76 25.05 -8.42
N MET A 438 7.93 25.39 -7.87
CA MET A 438 8.15 25.45 -6.42
C MET A 438 9.41 26.26 -6.06
N ASP A 439 9.42 26.80 -4.85
CA ASP A 439 10.68 27.19 -4.18
C ASP A 439 11.33 25.90 -3.65
N TRP A 440 12.66 25.79 -3.82
CA TRP A 440 13.39 24.57 -3.42
C TRP A 440 13.61 24.49 -1.91
N LYS A 441 12.50 24.36 -1.16
CA LYS A 441 12.46 24.24 0.29
C LYS A 441 11.41 23.19 0.71
N GLY A 442 11.71 22.39 1.74
CA GLY A 442 10.79 21.37 2.24
C GLY A 442 9.41 21.92 2.63
N GLU A 443 9.38 23.10 3.26
CA GLU A 443 8.14 23.75 3.71
C GLU A 443 7.22 24.22 2.55
N ASP A 444 7.77 24.42 1.36
CA ASP A 444 7.01 24.90 0.21
C ASP A 444 6.45 23.76 -0.67
N LEU A 445 6.80 22.50 -0.37
CA LEU A 445 6.31 21.32 -1.13
C LEU A 445 4.78 21.19 -1.17
N LEU A 446 4.07 21.67 -0.16
CA LEU A 446 2.59 21.67 -0.16
C LEU A 446 1.98 22.73 -1.10
N LYS A 447 2.77 23.73 -1.49
CA LYS A 447 2.36 24.78 -2.45
C LYS A 447 2.82 24.46 -3.87
N ALA A 448 3.74 23.50 -3.99
CA ALA A 448 4.30 23.10 -5.26
C ALA A 448 3.25 22.52 -6.20
N LYS A 449 3.42 22.78 -7.50
CA LYS A 449 2.48 22.32 -8.55
C LYS A 449 3.25 21.61 -9.64
N VAL A 450 2.77 20.43 -10.00
CA VAL A 450 3.22 19.76 -11.23
C VAL A 450 2.56 20.47 -12.40
N LEU A 451 3.36 21.08 -13.27
CA LEU A 451 2.89 21.77 -14.46
C LEU A 451 2.83 20.80 -15.65
N GLU A 452 3.85 19.97 -15.80
CA GLU A 452 3.94 19.03 -16.91
C GLU A 452 4.50 17.69 -16.45
N THR A 453 4.09 16.62 -17.13
CA THR A 453 4.72 15.30 -17.01
C THR A 453 4.99 14.74 -18.39
N TRP A 454 6.21 14.24 -18.57
CA TRP A 454 6.70 13.71 -19.83
C TRP A 454 7.12 12.26 -19.65
N PHE A 455 6.60 11.40 -20.50
CA PHE A 455 6.88 9.96 -20.56
C PHE A 455 7.50 9.63 -21.92
N GLU A 456 8.71 9.13 -21.93
CA GLU A 456 9.47 8.81 -23.17
C GLU A 456 9.50 9.98 -24.18
N GLY A 457 9.68 11.19 -23.68
CA GLY A 457 9.72 12.39 -24.50
C GLY A 457 8.36 12.86 -25.04
N LYS A 458 7.26 12.25 -24.60
CA LYS A 458 5.89 12.67 -24.92
C LYS A 458 5.25 13.32 -23.69
N GLN A 459 4.65 14.49 -23.86
CA GLN A 459 3.88 15.14 -22.81
C GLN A 459 2.60 14.34 -22.55
N VAL A 460 2.46 13.80 -21.33
CA VAL A 460 1.32 12.98 -20.91
C VAL A 460 0.41 13.72 -19.92
N TYR A 461 0.86 14.84 -19.39
CA TYR A 461 0.09 15.76 -18.56
C TYR A 461 0.55 17.20 -18.75
N ASN A 462 -0.42 18.11 -18.73
CA ASN A 462 -0.25 19.57 -18.73
C ASN A 462 -1.34 20.17 -17.83
N ALA A 463 -0.97 21.00 -16.81
CA ALA A 463 -1.86 21.58 -15.79
C ALA A 463 -2.86 22.60 -16.35
#